data_7d221ee9a161e12975c213ad3474f7ec
#
_entry.id   7d221ee9a161e12975c213ad3474f7ec
#
_cell.length_a   1.000
_cell.length_b   1.000
_cell.length_c   1.000
_cell.angle_alpha   90.00
_cell.angle_beta   90.00
_cell.angle_gamma   90.00
#
_symmetry.space_group_name_H-M   'P 1'
#
loop_
_entity.id
_entity.type
_entity.pdbx_description
1 polymer ?
#
loop_
_entity_poly.entity_id
_entity_poly.type
_entity_poly.pdbx_seq_one_letter_code
_entity_poly.pdbx_strand_id
1 'polypeptide(L)'
;LAGSGIVMLDALLKLRQVCCDPRLVKLESVRKTKRSAKLEQLRELVGPLVEEGRRILIFSQFTEMLTLIGEALEKDGIPFTTLTGDTPGKTRTQRVALFQQGEIPVFLISLKAGGTGLNLTAADTVIHYDPWWNPAVEAQATGRAHRMGQQNPVFVYKLVCAGTVEERILDLQARK
;
A
#
# COMPACT_ATOMS: atom_id res chain seq x y z
N LEU A 1 7.08 18.62 -28.74
CA LEU A 1 6.16 18.74 -27.59
C LEU A 1 5.84 17.41 -26.92
N ALA A 2 5.70 16.30 -27.66
CA ALA A 2 5.42 14.98 -27.08
C ALA A 2 6.56 14.43 -26.22
N GLY A 3 7.84 14.68 -26.58
CA GLY A 3 8.99 14.20 -25.84
C GLY A 3 9.15 14.83 -24.44
N SER A 4 8.78 16.10 -24.26
CA SER A 4 8.87 16.79 -22.96
C SER A 4 7.83 16.27 -21.97
N GLY A 5 6.64 15.89 -22.43
CA GLY A 5 5.61 15.30 -21.58
C GLY A 5 6.01 13.94 -21.03
N ILE A 6 6.64 13.08 -21.83
CA ILE A 6 7.14 11.76 -21.41
C ILE A 6 8.24 11.90 -20.36
N VAL A 7 9.20 12.84 -20.56
CA VAL A 7 10.26 13.10 -19.59
C VAL A 7 9.69 13.59 -18.26
N MET A 8 8.67 14.45 -18.29
CA MET A 8 8.00 14.94 -17.08
C MET A 8 7.31 13.83 -16.33
N LEU A 9 6.59 12.94 -17.03
CA LEU A 9 5.90 11.80 -16.40
C LEU A 9 6.90 10.82 -15.77
N ASP A 10 8.03 10.56 -16.42
CA ASP A 10 9.08 9.72 -15.87
C ASP A 10 9.70 10.33 -14.61
N ALA A 11 9.95 11.64 -14.62
CA ALA A 11 10.45 12.34 -13.43
C ALA A 11 9.46 12.29 -12.27
N LEU A 12 8.16 12.49 -12.51
CA LEU A 12 7.12 12.38 -11.51
C LEU A 12 7.04 10.96 -10.95
N LEU A 13 7.13 9.93 -11.78
CA LEU A 13 7.16 8.55 -11.33
C LEU A 13 8.34 8.28 -10.39
N LYS A 14 9.54 8.73 -10.75
CA LYS A 14 10.74 8.57 -9.92
C LYS A 14 10.62 9.30 -8.58
N LEU A 15 10.05 10.51 -8.57
CA LEU A 15 9.79 11.25 -7.32
C LEU A 15 8.83 10.50 -6.41
N ARG A 16 7.79 9.92 -6.95
CA ARG A 16 6.83 9.10 -6.18
C ARG A 16 7.48 7.83 -5.64
N GLN A 17 8.33 7.18 -6.42
CA GLN A 17 9.09 6.00 -5.99
C GLN A 17 10.06 6.33 -4.86
N VAL A 18 10.79 7.45 -4.94
CA VAL A 18 11.71 7.89 -3.88
C VAL A 18 10.97 8.15 -2.56
N CYS A 19 9.77 8.73 -2.62
CA CYS A 19 8.93 8.94 -1.43
C CYS A 19 8.57 7.63 -0.75
N CYS A 20 8.35 6.55 -1.51
CA CYS A 20 8.07 5.23 -0.98
C CYS A 20 9.31 4.59 -0.35
N ASP A 21 10.37 4.50 -1.14
CA ASP A 21 11.66 3.97 -0.72
C ASP A 21 12.70 4.31 -1.79
N PRO A 22 13.87 4.86 -1.41
CA PRO A 22 14.94 5.17 -2.37
C PRO A 22 15.39 3.97 -3.19
N ARG A 23 15.26 2.74 -2.68
CA ARG A 23 15.65 1.51 -3.37
C ARG A 23 14.82 1.20 -4.62
N LEU A 24 13.63 1.80 -4.76
CA LEU A 24 12.78 1.64 -5.95
C LEU A 24 13.37 2.35 -7.17
N VAL A 25 14.21 3.35 -6.97
CA VAL A 25 14.85 4.12 -8.04
C VAL A 25 16.21 3.50 -8.36
N LYS A 26 16.40 3.10 -9.62
CA LYS A 26 17.63 2.46 -10.10
C LYS A 26 18.73 3.48 -10.45
N LEU A 27 18.94 4.50 -9.64
CA LEU A 27 20.01 5.48 -9.78
C LEU A 27 21.14 5.15 -8.80
N GLU A 28 22.39 5.10 -9.30
CA GLU A 28 23.57 4.77 -8.47
C GLU A 28 23.74 5.70 -7.27
N SER A 29 23.44 6.99 -7.45
CA SER A 29 23.50 8.00 -6.40
C SER A 29 22.54 7.72 -5.24
N VAL A 30 21.44 7.03 -5.50
CA VAL A 30 20.38 6.72 -4.53
C VAL A 30 20.53 5.33 -3.92
N ARG A 31 21.21 4.41 -4.61
CA ARG A 31 21.43 3.02 -4.14
C ARG A 31 22.15 2.92 -2.80
N LYS A 32 22.92 3.92 -2.41
CA LYS A 32 23.63 3.96 -1.13
C LYS A 32 22.70 4.27 0.05
N THR A 33 21.53 4.81 -0.21
CA THR A 33 20.56 5.16 0.82
C THR A 33 19.65 3.96 1.09
N LYS A 34 19.92 3.24 2.17
CA LYS A 34 19.14 2.05 2.57
C LYS A 34 17.98 2.34 3.52
N ARG A 35 17.78 3.60 3.90
CA ARG A 35 16.74 3.99 4.87
C ARG A 35 15.57 4.65 4.14
N SER A 36 14.37 4.24 4.50
CA SER A 36 13.12 4.89 4.11
C SER A 36 12.39 5.33 5.37
N ALA A 37 12.21 6.64 5.51
CA ALA A 37 11.46 7.19 6.65
C ALA A 37 10.01 6.69 6.65
N LYS A 38 9.41 6.59 5.48
CA LYS A 38 8.03 6.08 5.34
C LYS A 38 7.92 4.61 5.75
N LEU A 39 8.88 3.77 5.37
CA LEU A 39 8.89 2.37 5.75
C LEU A 39 9.09 2.19 7.26
N GLU A 40 9.97 2.97 7.87
CA GLU A 40 10.16 2.99 9.32
C GLU A 40 8.87 3.40 10.03
N GLN A 41 8.19 4.44 9.54
CA GLN A 41 6.90 4.89 10.07
C GLN A 41 5.83 3.81 9.95
N LEU A 42 5.79 3.09 8.83
CA LEU A 42 4.87 1.95 8.65
C LEU A 42 5.11 0.86 9.69
N ARG A 43 6.36 0.49 9.94
CA ARG A 43 6.72 -0.53 10.93
C ARG A 43 6.28 -0.11 12.34
N GLU A 44 6.51 1.14 12.71
CA GLU A 44 6.09 1.70 14.00
C GLU A 44 4.56 1.73 14.14
N LEU A 45 3.83 1.89 13.05
CA LEU A 45 2.36 1.88 13.05
C LEU A 45 1.81 0.45 13.12
N VAL A 46 2.32 -0.46 12.32
CA VAL A 46 1.78 -1.82 12.15
C VAL A 46 2.00 -2.69 13.38
N GLY A 47 3.18 -2.65 13.98
CA GLY A 47 3.52 -3.49 15.13
C GLY A 47 2.50 -3.41 16.26
N PRO A 48 2.24 -2.24 16.84
CA PRO A 48 1.25 -2.08 17.90
C PRO A 48 -0.18 -2.44 17.46
N LEU A 49 -0.57 -2.14 16.22
CA LEU A 49 -1.90 -2.48 15.69
C LEU A 49 -2.12 -4.00 15.64
N VAL A 50 -1.12 -4.75 15.21
CA VAL A 50 -1.17 -6.22 15.19
C VAL A 50 -1.25 -6.78 16.61
N GLU A 51 -0.50 -6.21 17.55
CA GLU A 51 -0.55 -6.61 18.97
C GLU A 51 -1.93 -6.37 19.59
N GLU A 52 -2.63 -5.32 19.16
CA GLU A 52 -4.00 -5.03 19.56
C GLU A 52 -5.05 -5.96 18.93
N GLY A 53 -4.63 -6.86 18.04
CA GLY A 53 -5.52 -7.76 17.32
C GLY A 53 -6.16 -7.16 16.07
N ARG A 54 -5.62 -6.05 15.56
CA ARG A 54 -6.11 -5.42 14.33
C ARG A 54 -5.77 -6.25 13.10
N ARG A 55 -6.64 -6.15 12.12
CA ARG A 55 -6.54 -6.84 10.84
C ARG A 55 -6.34 -5.81 9.74
N ILE A 56 -5.21 -5.86 9.04
CA ILE A 56 -4.68 -4.73 8.28
C ILE A 56 -4.55 -5.06 6.79
N LEU A 57 -5.11 -4.18 5.94
CA LEU A 57 -4.81 -4.14 4.51
C LEU A 57 -3.80 -3.04 4.26
N ILE A 58 -2.74 -3.33 3.53
CA ILE A 58 -1.75 -2.33 3.10
C ILE A 58 -1.74 -2.29 1.58
N PHE A 59 -2.06 -1.13 1.02
CA PHE A 59 -2.09 -0.89 -0.42
C PHE A 59 -0.89 -0.07 -0.86
N SER A 60 -0.27 -0.48 -1.96
CA SER A 60 0.69 0.33 -2.72
C SER A 60 0.45 0.15 -4.20
N GLN A 61 0.69 1.20 -4.98
CA GLN A 61 0.68 1.08 -6.43
C GLN A 61 1.94 0.39 -6.98
N PHE A 62 3.01 0.31 -6.19
CA PHE A 62 4.28 -0.31 -6.58
C PHE A 62 4.41 -1.71 -6.00
N THR A 63 4.40 -2.73 -6.86
CA THR A 63 4.56 -4.13 -6.42
C THR A 63 5.93 -4.38 -5.78
N GLU A 64 6.98 -3.72 -6.26
CA GLU A 64 8.31 -3.78 -5.63
C GLU A 64 8.31 -3.22 -4.21
N MET A 65 7.49 -2.21 -3.94
CA MET A 65 7.33 -1.68 -2.58
C MET A 65 6.69 -2.71 -1.64
N LEU A 66 5.71 -3.45 -2.13
CA LEU A 66 5.09 -4.53 -1.34
C LEU A 66 6.11 -5.60 -0.96
N THR A 67 7.06 -5.91 -1.84
CA THR A 67 8.18 -6.81 -1.53
C THR A 67 9.04 -6.27 -0.40
N LEU A 68 9.39 -4.99 -0.44
CA LEU A 68 10.19 -4.35 0.62
C LEU A 68 9.43 -4.29 1.95
N ILE A 69 8.14 -4.01 1.92
CA ILE A 69 7.29 -4.06 3.11
C ILE A 69 7.25 -5.47 3.69
N GLY A 70 7.08 -6.48 2.85
CA GLY A 70 7.10 -7.88 3.26
C GLY A 70 8.39 -8.27 3.96
N GLU A 71 9.54 -7.89 3.41
CA GLU A 71 10.85 -8.13 4.02
C GLU A 71 10.96 -7.48 5.41
N ALA A 72 10.44 -6.27 5.57
CA ALA A 72 10.43 -5.57 6.84
C ALA A 72 9.52 -6.25 7.87
N LEU A 73 8.34 -6.71 7.46
CA LEU A 73 7.41 -7.44 8.32
C LEU A 73 7.98 -8.79 8.75
N GLU A 74 8.69 -9.51 7.87
CA GLU A 74 9.39 -10.75 8.22
C GLU A 74 10.43 -10.51 9.32
N LYS A 75 11.23 -9.44 9.21
CA LYS A 75 12.20 -9.07 10.25
C LYS A 75 11.52 -8.77 11.57
N ASP A 76 10.32 -8.20 11.55
CA ASP A 76 9.56 -7.88 12.75
C ASP A 76 8.72 -9.07 13.27
N GLY A 77 8.79 -10.22 12.61
CA GLY A 77 8.05 -11.42 13.01
C GLY A 77 6.54 -11.32 12.78
N ILE A 78 6.07 -10.46 11.88
CA ILE A 78 4.66 -10.24 11.59
C ILE A 78 4.25 -11.08 10.39
N PRO A 79 3.32 -12.05 10.53
CA PRO A 79 2.82 -12.83 9.40
C PRO A 79 2.02 -11.96 8.44
N PHE A 80 2.22 -12.18 7.15
CA PHE A 80 1.49 -11.49 6.09
C PHE A 80 1.31 -12.37 4.87
N THR A 81 0.39 -11.97 4.00
CA THR A 81 0.27 -12.51 2.65
C THR A 81 0.21 -11.36 1.64
N THR A 82 0.44 -11.65 0.38
CA THR A 82 0.54 -10.63 -0.67
C THR A 82 -0.35 -10.99 -1.86
N LEU A 83 -0.97 -9.98 -2.47
CA LEU A 83 -1.77 -10.14 -3.67
C LEU A 83 -1.46 -9.03 -4.66
N THR A 84 -1.06 -9.43 -5.87
CA THR A 84 -0.78 -8.52 -6.99
C THR A 84 -1.63 -8.89 -8.20
N GLY A 85 -1.55 -8.09 -9.25
CA GLY A 85 -2.24 -8.41 -10.51
C GLY A 85 -1.81 -9.72 -11.14
N ASP A 86 -0.58 -10.17 -10.87
CA ASP A 86 0.00 -11.40 -11.42
C ASP A 86 -0.29 -12.65 -10.57
N THR A 87 -0.94 -12.49 -9.41
CA THR A 87 -1.27 -13.63 -8.54
C THR A 87 -2.33 -14.51 -9.23
N PRO A 88 -2.06 -15.82 -9.44
CA PRO A 88 -3.04 -16.73 -10.05
C PRO A 88 -4.34 -16.80 -9.26
N GLY A 89 -5.47 -16.97 -9.95
CA GLY A 89 -6.80 -16.94 -9.33
C GLY A 89 -7.00 -17.92 -8.20
N LYS A 90 -6.48 -19.14 -8.32
CA LYS A 90 -6.53 -20.15 -7.25
C LYS A 90 -5.76 -19.71 -6.02
N THR A 91 -4.55 -19.20 -6.19
CA THR A 91 -3.72 -18.66 -5.11
C THR A 91 -4.39 -17.45 -4.46
N ARG A 92 -5.00 -16.57 -5.27
CA ARG A 92 -5.77 -15.42 -4.79
C ARG A 92 -6.87 -15.85 -3.82
N THR A 93 -7.69 -16.82 -4.23
CA THR A 93 -8.78 -17.36 -3.40
C THR A 93 -8.27 -17.93 -2.09
N GLN A 94 -7.17 -18.70 -2.12
CA GLN A 94 -6.55 -19.27 -0.92
C GLN A 94 -6.06 -18.19 0.04
N ARG A 95 -5.38 -17.18 -0.46
CA ARG A 95 -4.82 -16.08 0.36
C ARG A 95 -5.92 -15.24 0.99
N VAL A 96 -6.99 -14.95 0.25
CA VAL A 96 -8.16 -14.24 0.78
C VAL A 96 -8.81 -15.06 1.91
N ALA A 97 -8.97 -16.38 1.72
CA ALA A 97 -9.54 -17.25 2.74
C ALA A 97 -8.70 -17.27 4.02
N LEU A 98 -7.38 -17.40 3.93
CA LEU A 98 -6.47 -17.35 5.08
C LEU A 98 -6.61 -16.06 5.88
N PHE A 99 -6.68 -14.94 5.18
CA PHE A 99 -6.87 -13.64 5.82
C PHE A 99 -8.25 -13.53 6.48
N GLN A 100 -9.33 -13.91 5.79
CA GLN A 100 -10.69 -13.83 6.29
C GLN A 100 -10.93 -14.76 7.50
N GLN A 101 -10.25 -15.90 7.58
CA GLN A 101 -10.32 -16.83 8.70
C GLN A 101 -9.54 -16.37 9.93
N GLY A 102 -8.76 -15.32 9.84
CA GLY A 102 -8.02 -14.78 10.96
C GLY A 102 -6.63 -15.36 11.19
N GLU A 103 -6.13 -16.18 10.29
CA GLU A 103 -4.81 -16.82 10.45
C GLU A 103 -3.65 -15.85 10.20
N ILE A 104 -3.85 -14.84 9.36
CA ILE A 104 -2.84 -13.86 8.98
C ILE A 104 -3.35 -12.44 9.24
N PRO A 105 -2.65 -11.61 10.04
CA PRO A 105 -3.13 -10.29 10.42
C PRO A 105 -2.93 -9.20 9.35
N VAL A 106 -2.00 -9.37 8.40
CA VAL A 106 -1.65 -8.35 7.41
C VAL A 106 -1.77 -8.89 6.00
N PHE A 107 -2.41 -8.11 5.13
CA PHE A 107 -2.54 -8.40 3.72
C PHE A 107 -1.95 -7.25 2.90
N LEU A 108 -0.90 -7.54 2.12
CA LEU A 108 -0.26 -6.58 1.21
C LEU A 108 -0.91 -6.72 -0.16
N ILE A 109 -1.49 -5.63 -0.68
CA ILE A 109 -2.27 -5.69 -1.92
C ILE A 109 -1.83 -4.56 -2.85
N SER A 110 -1.54 -4.89 -4.11
CA SER A 110 -1.33 -3.85 -5.12
C SER A 110 -2.64 -3.09 -5.36
N LEU A 111 -2.54 -1.78 -5.54
CA LEU A 111 -3.72 -0.92 -5.72
C LEU A 111 -4.56 -1.39 -6.92
N LYS A 112 -3.92 -1.83 -8.00
CA LYS A 112 -4.56 -2.39 -9.19
C LYS A 112 -5.34 -3.68 -8.88
N ALA A 113 -4.76 -4.58 -8.08
CA ALA A 113 -5.43 -5.82 -7.67
C ALA A 113 -6.62 -5.57 -6.74
N GLY A 114 -6.55 -4.52 -5.90
CA GLY A 114 -7.64 -4.10 -5.03
C GLY A 114 -8.90 -3.67 -5.76
N GLY A 115 -8.81 -3.35 -7.06
CA GLY A 115 -9.96 -3.03 -7.92
C GLY A 115 -10.79 -4.22 -8.39
N THR A 116 -10.42 -5.47 -8.07
CA THR A 116 -10.97 -6.69 -8.65
C THR A 116 -12.04 -7.41 -7.83
N GLY A 117 -12.86 -6.71 -7.06
CA GLY A 117 -14.03 -7.29 -6.40
C GLY A 117 -13.74 -8.16 -5.17
N LEU A 118 -12.60 -7.97 -4.51
CA LEU A 118 -12.23 -8.71 -3.31
C LEU A 118 -13.17 -8.42 -2.13
N ASN A 119 -13.51 -9.44 -1.35
CA ASN A 119 -14.21 -9.30 -0.08
C ASN A 119 -13.23 -9.52 1.07
N LEU A 120 -12.89 -8.46 1.80
CA LEU A 120 -11.90 -8.47 2.87
C LEU A 120 -12.46 -7.85 4.15
N THR A 121 -13.69 -8.21 4.49
CA THR A 121 -14.44 -7.68 5.65
C THR A 121 -13.85 -8.09 7.01
N ALA A 122 -12.91 -9.04 7.05
CA ALA A 122 -12.15 -9.33 8.26
C ALA A 122 -11.19 -8.19 8.65
N ALA A 123 -10.86 -7.30 7.70
CA ALA A 123 -10.02 -6.14 7.97
C ALA A 123 -10.79 -5.02 8.67
N ASP A 124 -10.17 -4.40 9.64
CA ASP A 124 -10.66 -3.21 10.33
C ASP A 124 -9.72 -2.01 10.18
N THR A 125 -8.62 -2.20 9.48
CA THR A 125 -7.61 -1.16 9.26
C THR A 125 -7.11 -1.22 7.82
N VAL A 126 -7.08 -0.07 7.17
CA VAL A 126 -6.57 0.09 5.81
C VAL A 126 -5.47 1.13 5.82
N ILE A 127 -4.32 0.79 5.25
CA ILE A 127 -3.19 1.70 5.12
C ILE A 127 -2.89 1.89 3.65
N HIS A 128 -2.99 3.11 3.16
CA HIS A 128 -2.49 3.52 1.86
C HIS A 128 -1.05 3.99 2.01
N TYR A 129 -0.12 3.18 1.59
CA TYR A 129 1.31 3.45 1.73
C TYR A 129 1.76 4.63 0.87
N ASP A 130 1.17 4.79 -0.31
CA ASP A 130 1.41 5.90 -1.22
C ASP A 130 0.09 6.41 -1.79
N PRO A 131 -0.07 7.75 -1.98
CA PRO A 131 -1.31 8.31 -2.50
C PRO A 131 -1.40 8.12 -4.02
N TRP A 132 -2.63 7.98 -4.52
CA TRP A 132 -2.94 7.92 -5.93
C TRP A 132 -3.62 9.20 -6.42
N TRP A 133 -3.47 9.53 -7.70
CA TRP A 133 -4.04 10.72 -8.30
C TRP A 133 -5.58 10.78 -8.21
N ASN A 134 -6.21 9.62 -8.35
CA ASN A 134 -7.68 9.51 -8.32
C ASN A 134 -8.15 8.98 -6.95
N PRO A 135 -8.82 9.82 -6.15
CA PRO A 135 -9.32 9.39 -4.83
C PRO A 135 -10.37 8.28 -4.93
N ALA A 136 -11.08 8.16 -6.05
CA ALA A 136 -12.06 7.09 -6.24
C ALA A 136 -11.40 5.69 -6.24
N VAL A 137 -10.19 5.56 -6.76
CA VAL A 137 -9.44 4.29 -6.76
C VAL A 137 -9.06 3.90 -5.32
N GLU A 138 -8.63 4.85 -4.50
CA GLU A 138 -8.34 4.62 -3.08
C GLU A 138 -9.61 4.26 -2.32
N ALA A 139 -10.71 4.97 -2.55
CA ALA A 139 -11.99 4.68 -1.92
C ALA A 139 -12.50 3.29 -2.30
N GLN A 140 -12.32 2.86 -3.55
CA GLN A 140 -12.67 1.53 -4.01
C GLN A 140 -11.83 0.45 -3.28
N ALA A 141 -10.53 0.68 -3.12
CA ALA A 141 -9.65 -0.22 -2.37
C ALA A 141 -10.07 -0.31 -0.89
N THR A 142 -10.33 0.82 -0.24
CA THR A 142 -10.85 0.86 1.13
C THR A 142 -12.19 0.13 1.25
N GLY A 143 -13.04 0.24 0.25
CA GLY A 143 -14.34 -0.44 0.19
C GLY A 143 -14.26 -1.97 0.22
N ARG A 144 -13.09 -2.57 0.04
CA ARG A 144 -12.90 -4.02 0.22
C ARG A 144 -13.06 -4.48 1.67
N ALA A 145 -12.72 -3.61 2.61
CA ALA A 145 -12.94 -3.81 4.04
C ALA A 145 -14.27 -3.21 4.50
N HIS A 146 -14.59 -1.99 4.07
CA HIS A 146 -15.78 -1.24 4.48
C HIS A 146 -16.95 -1.49 3.51
N ARG A 147 -17.66 -2.59 3.71
CA ARG A 147 -18.82 -2.99 2.89
C ARG A 147 -19.84 -3.76 3.74
N MET A 148 -20.96 -4.16 3.14
CA MET A 148 -21.97 -4.95 3.82
C MET A 148 -21.39 -6.22 4.46
N GLY A 149 -21.73 -6.47 5.73
CA GLY A 149 -21.17 -7.54 6.53
C GLY A 149 -20.01 -7.12 7.44
N GLN A 150 -19.51 -5.89 7.30
CA GLN A 150 -18.52 -5.31 8.22
C GLN A 150 -19.21 -4.91 9.53
N GLN A 151 -18.78 -5.51 10.64
CA GLN A 151 -19.33 -5.26 11.96
C GLN A 151 -18.52 -4.26 12.80
N ASN A 152 -17.29 -3.97 12.36
CA ASN A 152 -16.38 -3.09 13.07
C ASN A 152 -16.14 -1.78 12.29
N PRO A 153 -15.84 -0.66 12.99
CA PRO A 153 -15.35 0.53 12.33
C PRO A 153 -14.06 0.22 11.56
N VAL A 154 -13.93 0.80 10.37
CA VAL A 154 -12.71 0.67 9.56
C VAL A 154 -11.89 1.96 9.70
N PHE A 155 -10.65 1.82 10.17
CA PHE A 155 -9.70 2.92 10.28
C PHE A 155 -8.85 2.99 9.03
N VAL A 156 -8.73 4.18 8.47
CA VAL A 156 -7.96 4.43 7.24
C VAL A 156 -6.79 5.36 7.53
N TYR A 157 -5.60 4.90 7.22
CA TYR A 157 -4.36 5.67 7.32
C TYR A 157 -3.81 5.94 5.93
N LYS A 158 -3.35 7.16 5.70
CA LYS A 158 -2.64 7.54 4.47
C LYS A 158 -1.26 8.05 4.85
N LEU A 159 -0.22 7.38 4.38
CA LEU A 159 1.16 7.80 4.62
C LEU A 159 1.60 8.76 3.52
N VAL A 160 2.07 9.93 3.93
CA VAL A 160 2.45 11.01 3.02
C VAL A 160 3.75 11.64 3.47
N CYS A 161 4.71 11.77 2.55
CA CYS A 161 5.93 12.51 2.81
C CYS A 161 5.66 14.01 2.71
N ALA A 162 5.87 14.73 3.81
CA ALA A 162 5.72 16.18 3.87
C ALA A 162 6.74 16.89 2.94
N GLY A 163 6.31 18.00 2.31
CA GLY A 163 7.15 18.79 1.42
C GLY A 163 7.48 18.12 0.09
N THR A 164 6.73 17.11 -0.32
CA THR A 164 7.01 16.31 -1.52
C THR A 164 5.87 16.34 -2.53
N VAL A 165 6.08 15.66 -3.68
CA VAL A 165 5.05 15.42 -4.69
C VAL A 165 3.80 14.75 -4.12
N GLU A 166 3.92 13.98 -3.05
CA GLU A 166 2.77 13.31 -2.41
C GLU A 166 1.77 14.30 -1.80
N GLU A 167 2.24 15.39 -1.19
CA GLU A 167 1.34 16.46 -0.74
C GLU A 167 0.58 17.10 -1.90
N ARG A 168 1.24 17.29 -3.04
CA ARG A 168 0.58 17.81 -4.26
C ARG A 168 -0.51 16.85 -4.75
N ILE A 169 -0.29 15.55 -4.65
CA ILE A 169 -1.30 14.54 -4.99
C ILE A 169 -2.52 14.68 -4.07
N LEU A 170 -2.31 14.84 -2.75
CA LEU A 170 -3.40 15.07 -1.81
C LEU A 170 -4.19 16.35 -2.13
N ASP A 171 -3.51 17.44 -2.46
CA ASP A 171 -4.15 18.69 -2.86
C ASP A 171 -5.03 18.49 -4.11
N LEU A 172 -4.56 17.71 -5.08
CA LEU A 172 -5.33 17.39 -6.28
C LEU A 172 -6.53 16.50 -5.97
N GLN A 173 -6.40 15.54 -5.06
CA GLN A 173 -7.51 14.71 -4.60
C GLN A 173 -8.61 15.56 -3.96
N ALA A 174 -8.24 16.54 -3.12
CA ALA A 174 -9.18 17.39 -2.42
C ALA A 174 -9.99 18.31 -3.36
N ARG A 175 -9.50 18.55 -4.59
CA ARG A 175 -10.18 19.39 -5.60
C ARG A 175 -11.15 18.61 -6.50
N LYS A 176 -11.18 17.31 -6.39
CA LYS A 176 -12.08 16.42 -7.16
C LYS A 176 -13.30 16.03 -6.33
#